data_2213cace611b3234853f126eac922dd1
#
_entry.id   2213cace611b3234853f126eac922dd1
#
_cell.length_a   1.000
_cell.length_b   1.000
_cell.length_c   1.000
_cell.angle_alpha   90.00
_cell.angle_beta   90.00
_cell.angle_gamma   90.00
#
_symmetry.space_group_name_H-M   'P 1'
#
loop_
_entity.id
_entity.type
_entity.pdbx_description
1 polymer ?
#
loop_
_entity_poly.entity_id
_entity_poly.type
_entity_poly.pdbx_seq_one_letter_code
_entity_poly.pdbx_strand_id
1 'polypeptide(L)'
;SYSRLPAIFQRILGTIQELYSGRYLALSKFSFFTYKLYLSSIIFNRSAQAKELRKKYMNLDLKEIADYIVPDINHVAVDRILAKEKYSIGILAGVGIVHEEIINGFSNCCLNAHPAPLPECRGGGAIQFTLYNNYEPSASVHYATPEIDAGSILKVSSIPINKQDSLESLALKLTIHCAEVLAETTLKIKNKESVEKTPNHGSLNYWKDCSKAVQKKAIKNLEQKKRQLKLQ
;
A
#
# COMPACT_ATOMS: atom_id res chain seq x y z
N SER A 1 21.82 -4.17 10.37
CA SER A 1 21.34 -5.33 11.13
C SER A 1 19.84 -5.17 11.39
N TYR A 2 19.10 -6.22 11.23
CA TYR A 2 17.63 -6.35 11.40
C TYR A 2 17.10 -5.78 12.72
N SER A 3 17.93 -5.80 13.76
CA SER A 3 17.60 -5.33 15.12
C SER A 3 17.31 -3.84 15.23
N ARG A 4 17.56 -3.04 14.20
CA ARG A 4 17.31 -1.58 14.21
C ARG A 4 15.97 -1.17 13.62
N LEU A 5 15.22 -2.12 13.06
CA LEU A 5 13.89 -1.88 12.52
C LEU A 5 12.83 -1.91 13.63
N PRO A 6 11.75 -1.14 13.50
CA PRO A 6 10.60 -1.23 14.39
C PRO A 6 9.97 -2.61 14.40
N ALA A 7 9.39 -3.01 15.53
CA ALA A 7 8.76 -4.32 15.70
C ALA A 7 7.74 -4.65 14.59
N ILE A 8 6.97 -3.67 14.13
CA ILE A 8 6.00 -3.85 13.05
C ILE A 8 6.68 -4.10 11.70
N PHE A 9 7.78 -3.40 11.43
CA PHE A 9 8.56 -3.61 10.20
C PHE A 9 9.42 -4.86 10.27
N GLN A 10 9.94 -5.18 11.44
CA GLN A 10 10.58 -6.48 11.69
C GLN A 10 9.58 -7.61 11.45
N ARG A 11 8.31 -7.43 11.86
CA ARG A 11 7.23 -8.37 11.63
C ARG A 11 6.85 -8.45 10.14
N ILE A 12 6.68 -7.31 9.46
CA ILE A 12 6.40 -7.24 8.01
C ILE A 12 7.59 -7.81 7.21
N LEU A 13 8.81 -7.37 7.50
CA LEU A 13 10.02 -7.89 6.84
C LEU A 13 10.32 -9.33 7.25
N GLY A 14 10.08 -9.72 8.51
CA GLY A 14 10.16 -11.10 8.95
C GLY A 14 9.18 -11.99 8.21
N THR A 15 7.93 -11.53 8.06
CA THR A 15 6.90 -12.19 7.26
C THR A 15 7.30 -12.25 5.78
N ILE A 16 7.82 -11.16 5.23
CA ILE A 16 8.33 -11.13 3.85
C ILE A 16 9.56 -12.04 3.71
N GLN A 17 10.48 -12.09 4.68
CA GLN A 17 11.63 -13.00 4.68
C GLN A 17 11.22 -14.47 4.78
N GLU A 18 10.26 -14.79 5.63
CA GLU A 18 9.67 -16.13 5.70
C GLU A 18 8.99 -16.51 4.38
N LEU A 19 8.36 -15.50 3.70
CA LEU A 19 7.72 -15.69 2.41
C LEU A 19 8.73 -16.01 1.29
N TYR A 20 9.89 -15.39 1.28
CA TYR A 20 10.78 -15.37 0.11
C TYR A 20 12.20 -15.90 0.33
N SER A 21 12.45 -16.66 1.39
CA SER A 21 13.80 -17.20 1.66
C SER A 21 14.91 -16.12 1.71
N GLY A 22 14.54 -14.88 2.03
CA GLY A 22 15.48 -13.77 2.19
C GLY A 22 15.84 -12.99 0.92
N ARG A 23 15.15 -13.21 -0.20
CA ARG A 23 15.39 -12.47 -1.45
C ARG A 23 14.30 -11.43 -1.71
N TYR A 24 14.68 -10.19 -1.94
CA TYR A 24 13.79 -9.06 -2.22
C TYR A 24 14.12 -8.43 -3.58
N LEU A 25 13.11 -8.22 -4.41
CA LEU A 25 13.22 -7.33 -5.55
C LEU A 25 13.07 -5.89 -5.05
N ALA A 26 14.15 -5.16 -4.97
CA ALA A 26 14.09 -3.76 -4.62
C ALA A 26 13.90 -2.88 -5.84
N LEU A 27 13.07 -1.99 -5.61
CA LEU A 27 12.40 -1.10 -6.50
C LEU A 27 13.28 0.01 -7.06
N SER A 28 12.96 0.43 -8.26
CA SER A 28 13.56 1.40 -9.16
C SER A 28 13.79 2.81 -8.58
N LYS A 29 14.57 3.63 -9.33
CA LYS A 29 14.65 5.09 -9.12
C LYS A 29 13.26 5.77 -9.12
N PHE A 30 12.28 5.21 -9.82
CA PHE A 30 10.90 5.72 -9.85
C PHE A 30 10.11 5.29 -8.61
N SER A 31 10.27 4.08 -8.13
CA SER A 31 9.80 3.67 -6.80
C SER A 31 10.54 4.40 -5.69
N PHE A 32 11.81 4.72 -5.88
CA PHE A 32 12.52 5.64 -4.99
C PHE A 32 11.93 7.04 -5.07
N PHE A 33 11.39 7.47 -6.20
CA PHE A 33 10.69 8.75 -6.37
C PHE A 33 9.25 8.67 -5.80
N THR A 34 8.51 7.59 -6.00
CA THR A 34 7.22 7.33 -5.32
C THR A 34 7.39 7.01 -3.85
N TYR A 35 8.42 6.30 -3.45
CA TYR A 35 8.87 6.16 -2.07
C TYR A 35 9.35 7.51 -1.51
N LYS A 36 10.00 8.35 -2.29
CA LYS A 36 10.38 9.72 -1.93
C LYS A 36 9.19 10.67 -1.91
N LEU A 37 8.18 10.51 -2.77
CA LEU A 37 6.89 11.20 -2.68
C LEU A 37 6.06 10.67 -1.50
N TYR A 38 6.12 9.40 -1.24
CA TYR A 38 5.53 8.75 -0.07
C TYR A 38 6.28 9.14 1.21
N LEU A 39 7.61 9.09 1.22
CA LEU A 39 8.41 9.69 2.29
C LEU A 39 8.23 11.20 2.34
N SER A 40 7.97 11.92 1.25
CA SER A 40 7.67 13.33 1.30
C SER A 40 6.32 13.60 1.96
N SER A 41 5.32 12.75 1.76
CA SER A 41 4.08 12.83 2.55
C SER A 41 4.33 12.59 4.04
N ILE A 42 5.24 11.69 4.39
CA ILE A 42 5.74 11.49 5.76
C ILE A 42 6.67 12.63 6.18
N ILE A 43 7.55 13.12 5.30
CA ILE A 43 8.54 14.16 5.56
C ILE A 43 7.88 15.53 5.75
N PHE A 44 6.85 15.85 4.97
CA PHE A 44 6.11 17.11 5.08
C PHE A 44 4.96 17.05 6.07
N ASN A 45 4.58 15.85 6.52
CA ASN A 45 3.57 15.69 7.55
C ASN A 45 4.13 16.17 8.90
N ARG A 46 3.48 17.19 9.48
CA ARG A 46 3.90 17.82 10.75
C ARG A 46 3.38 17.11 12.00
N SER A 47 2.64 16.01 11.85
CA SER A 47 2.12 15.25 12.97
C SER A 47 3.24 14.64 13.83
N ALA A 48 2.98 14.43 15.11
CA ALA A 48 3.91 13.77 16.03
C ALA A 48 4.26 12.35 15.53
N GLN A 49 3.27 11.61 15.04
CA GLN A 49 3.46 10.27 14.46
C GLN A 49 4.39 10.29 13.24
N ALA A 50 4.22 11.26 12.32
CA ALA A 50 5.10 11.37 11.17
C ALA A 50 6.53 11.76 11.56
N LYS A 51 6.71 12.56 12.62
CA LYS A 51 8.03 12.87 13.19
C LYS A 51 8.71 11.63 13.76
N GLU A 52 7.97 10.80 14.47
CA GLU A 52 8.46 9.55 15.04
C GLU A 52 8.85 8.56 13.94
N LEU A 53 8.00 8.39 12.94
CA LEU A 53 8.27 7.53 11.79
C LEU A 53 9.48 8.01 10.99
N ARG A 54 9.65 9.33 10.78
CA ARG A 54 10.86 9.90 10.16
C ARG A 54 12.12 9.50 10.92
N LYS A 55 12.15 9.73 12.21
CA LYS A 55 13.30 9.38 13.06
C LYS A 55 13.66 7.89 12.93
N LYS A 56 12.63 7.07 12.72
CA LYS A 56 12.71 5.61 12.69
C LYS A 56 13.15 5.04 11.33
N TYR A 57 12.77 5.69 10.22
CA TYR A 57 12.88 5.12 8.86
C TYR A 57 13.83 5.85 7.91
N MET A 58 14.26 7.08 8.23
CA MET A 58 15.15 7.83 7.33
C MET A 58 16.56 7.25 7.18
N ASN A 59 16.93 6.26 7.99
CA ASN A 59 18.26 5.64 7.99
C ASN A 59 18.30 4.24 7.35
N LEU A 60 17.22 3.82 6.66
CA LEU A 60 17.21 2.55 5.93
C LEU A 60 18.00 2.71 4.61
N ASP A 61 19.13 2.04 4.50
CA ASP A 61 19.81 1.88 3.22
C ASP A 61 19.13 0.74 2.45
N LEU A 62 18.42 1.09 1.36
CA LEU A 62 17.74 0.13 0.51
C LEU A 62 18.75 -0.88 -0.11
N LYS A 63 20.01 -0.49 -0.28
CA LYS A 63 21.05 -1.37 -0.79
C LYS A 63 21.39 -2.52 0.17
N GLU A 64 21.12 -2.33 1.47
CA GLU A 64 21.36 -3.38 2.48
C GLU A 64 20.23 -4.43 2.52
N ILE A 65 19.05 -4.10 1.97
CA ILE A 65 17.84 -4.95 2.06
C ILE A 65 17.36 -5.46 0.71
N ALA A 66 17.93 -4.98 -0.39
CA ALA A 66 17.48 -5.29 -1.73
C ALA A 66 18.47 -6.16 -2.48
N ASP A 67 17.99 -7.27 -3.06
CA ASP A 67 18.81 -8.12 -3.94
C ASP A 67 19.07 -7.46 -5.30
N TYR A 68 18.12 -6.67 -5.79
CA TYR A 68 18.18 -5.99 -7.08
C TYR A 68 17.71 -4.56 -6.98
N ILE A 69 18.37 -3.65 -7.66
CA ILE A 69 17.95 -2.25 -7.84
C ILE A 69 17.81 -2.01 -9.34
N VAL A 70 16.60 -1.66 -9.78
CA VAL A 70 16.29 -1.43 -11.19
C VAL A 70 15.83 0.02 -11.42
N PRO A 71 15.98 0.55 -12.65
CA PRO A 71 15.58 1.94 -12.96
C PRO A 71 14.08 2.19 -12.82
N ASP A 72 13.26 1.21 -13.17
CA ASP A 72 11.79 1.24 -13.14
C ASP A 72 11.22 -0.16 -13.00
N ILE A 73 10.02 -0.31 -12.44
CA ILE A 73 9.34 -1.60 -12.28
C ILE A 73 9.07 -2.28 -13.62
N ASN A 74 8.83 -1.51 -14.66
CA ASN A 74 8.56 -2.00 -16.02
C ASN A 74 9.83 -2.06 -16.89
N HIS A 75 11.01 -1.93 -16.31
CA HIS A 75 12.26 -2.02 -17.03
C HIS A 75 12.56 -3.48 -17.41
N VAL A 76 13.07 -3.71 -18.63
CA VAL A 76 13.40 -5.04 -19.16
C VAL A 76 14.27 -5.92 -18.24
N ALA A 77 15.03 -5.30 -17.34
CA ALA A 77 15.80 -6.04 -16.33
C ALA A 77 14.89 -6.80 -15.36
N VAL A 78 13.67 -6.31 -15.09
CA VAL A 78 12.72 -6.97 -14.19
C VAL A 78 12.24 -8.27 -14.81
N ASP A 79 11.90 -8.29 -16.10
CA ASP A 79 11.52 -9.52 -16.82
C ASP A 79 12.62 -10.58 -16.73
N ARG A 80 13.89 -10.16 -16.94
CA ARG A 80 15.04 -11.06 -16.84
C ARG A 80 15.22 -11.61 -15.42
N ILE A 81 15.00 -10.77 -14.40
CA ILE A 81 15.07 -11.19 -13.00
C ILE A 81 13.95 -12.17 -12.70
N LEU A 82 12.71 -11.89 -13.10
CA LEU A 82 11.56 -12.76 -12.88
C LEU A 82 11.76 -14.12 -13.56
N ALA A 83 12.22 -14.12 -14.82
CA ALA A 83 12.52 -15.35 -15.57
C ALA A 83 13.63 -16.20 -14.92
N LYS A 84 14.66 -15.55 -14.36
CA LYS A 84 15.78 -16.21 -13.68
C LYS A 84 15.38 -16.76 -12.31
N GLU A 85 14.79 -15.92 -11.46
CA GLU A 85 14.54 -16.23 -10.05
C GLU A 85 13.25 -17.01 -9.83
N LYS A 86 12.32 -16.99 -10.79
CA LYS A 86 11.03 -17.74 -10.78
C LYS A 86 10.22 -17.51 -9.51
N TYR A 87 10.05 -16.25 -9.14
CA TYR A 87 9.25 -15.90 -7.96
C TYR A 87 7.80 -16.39 -8.10
N SER A 88 7.25 -16.92 -7.00
CA SER A 88 5.89 -17.44 -6.98
C SER A 88 4.86 -16.34 -6.76
N ILE A 89 5.10 -15.43 -5.83
CA ILE A 89 4.18 -14.37 -5.46
C ILE A 89 4.86 -13.03 -5.61
N GLY A 90 4.22 -12.11 -6.34
CA GLY A 90 4.58 -10.69 -6.40
C GLY A 90 3.85 -9.89 -5.34
N ILE A 91 4.52 -8.90 -4.77
CA ILE A 91 3.90 -7.93 -3.85
C ILE A 91 4.24 -6.53 -4.36
N LEU A 92 3.20 -5.78 -4.73
CA LEU A 92 3.32 -4.40 -5.15
C LEU A 92 3.12 -3.48 -3.94
N ALA A 93 4.10 -2.64 -3.64
CA ALA A 93 4.08 -1.74 -2.50
C ALA A 93 4.41 -0.32 -2.92
N GLY A 94 3.39 0.50 -3.20
CA GLY A 94 3.55 1.89 -3.58
C GLY A 94 4.23 2.09 -4.94
N VAL A 95 4.06 1.15 -5.84
CA VAL A 95 4.49 1.25 -7.25
C VAL A 95 3.45 2.00 -8.08
N GLY A 96 3.86 2.55 -9.22
CA GLY A 96 2.94 3.12 -10.20
C GLY A 96 2.20 2.04 -11.00
N ILE A 97 1.86 2.34 -12.24
CA ILE A 97 1.27 1.38 -13.17
C ILE A 97 2.31 0.30 -13.48
N VAL A 98 1.90 -0.96 -13.36
CA VAL A 98 2.74 -2.13 -13.63
C VAL A 98 2.23 -2.80 -14.90
N HIS A 99 3.12 -3.11 -15.83
CA HIS A 99 2.77 -3.75 -17.08
C HIS A 99 2.37 -5.21 -16.87
N GLU A 100 1.55 -5.70 -17.77
CA GLU A 100 0.98 -7.06 -17.72
C GLU A 100 2.06 -8.14 -17.67
N GLU A 101 3.14 -7.96 -18.41
CA GLU A 101 4.27 -8.90 -18.49
C GLU A 101 4.90 -9.10 -17.09
N ILE A 102 5.06 -8.01 -16.35
CA ILE A 102 5.62 -8.07 -14.98
C ILE A 102 4.63 -8.77 -14.04
N ILE A 103 3.33 -8.43 -14.13
CA ILE A 103 2.29 -9.05 -13.30
C ILE A 103 2.23 -10.56 -13.56
N ASN A 104 2.30 -10.97 -14.82
CA ASN A 104 2.26 -12.37 -15.25
C ASN A 104 3.60 -13.11 -15.06
N GLY A 105 4.67 -12.39 -14.73
CA GLY A 105 5.98 -12.97 -14.45
C GLY A 105 6.07 -13.77 -13.13
N PHE A 106 5.04 -13.67 -12.28
CA PHE A 106 4.94 -14.43 -11.04
C PHE A 106 4.15 -15.72 -11.27
N SER A 107 4.69 -16.87 -10.84
CA SER A 107 4.10 -18.18 -11.19
C SER A 107 2.79 -18.51 -10.50
N ASN A 108 2.43 -17.81 -9.42
CA ASN A 108 1.16 -17.98 -8.70
C ASN A 108 0.28 -16.73 -8.81
N CYS A 109 0.72 -15.61 -8.25
CA CYS A 109 -0.07 -14.38 -8.27
C CYS A 109 0.80 -13.14 -8.02
N CYS A 110 0.24 -11.98 -8.39
CA CYS A 110 0.76 -10.67 -7.99
C CYS A 110 -0.32 -9.96 -7.15
N LEU A 111 0.06 -9.41 -6.01
CA LEU A 111 -0.83 -8.79 -5.04
C LEU A 111 -0.53 -7.30 -4.88
N ASN A 112 -1.56 -6.51 -4.66
CA ASN A 112 -1.47 -5.11 -4.29
C ASN A 112 -2.33 -4.81 -3.07
N ALA A 113 -1.96 -3.78 -2.31
CA ALA A 113 -2.80 -3.23 -1.26
C ALA A 113 -3.13 -1.76 -1.56
N HIS A 114 -4.43 -1.47 -1.63
CA HIS A 114 -4.98 -0.16 -1.92
C HIS A 114 -5.49 0.53 -0.64
N PRO A 115 -5.10 1.81 -0.35
CA PRO A 115 -5.46 2.49 0.89
C PRO A 115 -6.88 3.10 0.84
N ALA A 116 -7.85 2.35 0.37
CA ALA A 116 -9.27 2.69 0.34
C ALA A 116 -10.13 1.42 0.30
N PRO A 117 -11.43 1.52 0.64
CA PRO A 117 -12.37 0.42 0.46
C PRO A 117 -12.59 0.15 -1.04
N LEU A 118 -12.34 -1.07 -1.48
CA LEU A 118 -12.73 -1.58 -2.79
C LEU A 118 -14.03 -2.38 -2.66
N PRO A 119 -14.91 -2.33 -3.65
CA PRO A 119 -14.77 -1.68 -4.96
C PRO A 119 -15.10 -0.18 -5.01
N GLU A 120 -15.54 0.45 -3.93
CA GLU A 120 -16.16 1.78 -3.91
C GLU A 120 -15.18 2.91 -4.27
N CYS A 121 -13.92 2.80 -3.84
CA CYS A 121 -12.91 3.86 -3.99
C CYS A 121 -11.68 3.38 -4.76
N ARG A 122 -11.86 2.94 -5.99
CA ARG A 122 -10.80 2.46 -6.87
C ARG A 122 -9.99 3.61 -7.46
N GLY A 123 -8.66 3.48 -7.54
CA GLY A 123 -7.78 4.44 -8.23
C GLY A 123 -7.25 5.59 -7.37
N GLY A 124 -6.98 6.73 -8.00
CA GLY A 124 -6.33 7.88 -7.37
C GLY A 124 -7.20 8.66 -6.38
N GLY A 125 -6.56 9.36 -5.43
CA GLY A 125 -7.28 10.14 -4.42
C GLY A 125 -7.98 9.29 -3.36
N ALA A 126 -7.46 8.11 -3.10
CA ALA A 126 -8.05 7.06 -2.27
C ALA A 126 -8.69 7.57 -0.97
N ILE A 127 -7.92 8.16 -0.07
CA ILE A 127 -8.44 8.64 1.21
C ILE A 127 -9.40 9.83 1.06
N GLN A 128 -9.17 10.70 0.06
CA GLN A 128 -10.04 11.84 -0.20
C GLN A 128 -11.42 11.38 -0.66
N PHE A 129 -11.49 10.45 -1.61
CA PHE A 129 -12.77 9.91 -2.08
C PHE A 129 -13.47 9.03 -1.03
N THR A 130 -12.70 8.28 -0.23
CA THR A 130 -13.23 7.53 0.91
C THR A 130 -13.99 8.46 1.86
N LEU A 131 -13.35 9.53 2.31
CA LEU A 131 -13.98 10.49 3.24
C LEU A 131 -15.06 11.35 2.56
N TYR A 132 -14.86 11.74 1.29
CA TYR A 132 -15.86 12.49 0.53
C TYR A 132 -17.19 11.76 0.45
N ASN A 133 -17.16 10.43 0.26
CA ASN A 133 -18.33 9.57 0.18
C ASN A 133 -18.78 8.99 1.53
N ASN A 134 -18.18 9.44 2.65
CA ASN A 134 -18.48 8.97 4.00
C ASN A 134 -18.17 7.48 4.26
N TYR A 135 -17.37 6.83 3.43
CA TYR A 135 -16.92 5.47 3.69
C TYR A 135 -15.96 5.41 4.88
N GLU A 136 -15.80 4.20 5.45
CA GLU A 136 -14.81 3.96 6.49
C GLU A 136 -13.41 3.81 5.87
N PRO A 137 -12.39 4.50 6.43
CA PRO A 137 -11.02 4.33 5.97
C PRO A 137 -10.59 2.87 6.08
N SER A 138 -10.22 2.26 4.96
CA SER A 138 -9.93 0.83 4.87
C SER A 138 -8.73 0.56 3.97
N ALA A 139 -8.02 -0.53 4.25
CA ALA A 139 -7.05 -1.13 3.35
C ALA A 139 -7.72 -2.29 2.61
N SER A 140 -7.54 -2.36 1.30
CA SER A 140 -8.04 -3.46 0.46
C SER A 140 -6.89 -4.19 -0.21
N VAL A 141 -6.76 -5.49 0.03
CA VAL A 141 -5.83 -6.36 -0.69
C VAL A 141 -6.55 -7.02 -1.85
N HIS A 142 -5.95 -6.96 -3.02
CA HIS A 142 -6.53 -7.51 -4.24
C HIS A 142 -5.43 -8.10 -5.14
N TYR A 143 -5.82 -8.92 -6.11
CA TYR A 143 -4.90 -9.33 -7.16
C TYR A 143 -4.53 -8.12 -8.02
N ALA A 144 -3.25 -7.99 -8.36
CA ALA A 144 -2.83 -7.04 -9.37
C ALA A 144 -3.29 -7.48 -10.74
N THR A 145 -3.78 -6.54 -11.54
CA THR A 145 -4.19 -6.71 -12.93
C THR A 145 -3.65 -5.52 -13.72
N PRO A 146 -3.61 -5.57 -15.08
CA PRO A 146 -3.21 -4.43 -15.90
C PRO A 146 -4.07 -3.19 -15.68
N GLU A 147 -5.34 -3.38 -15.32
CA GLU A 147 -6.23 -2.29 -14.94
C GLU A 147 -5.98 -1.84 -13.50
N ILE A 148 -5.98 -0.52 -13.28
CA ILE A 148 -5.71 0.09 -11.98
C ILE A 148 -6.73 -0.42 -10.93
N ASP A 149 -6.22 -1.04 -9.87
CA ASP A 149 -6.96 -1.54 -8.71
C ASP A 149 -8.25 -2.31 -9.06
N ALA A 150 -8.22 -3.13 -10.15
CA ALA A 150 -9.40 -3.82 -10.70
C ALA A 150 -9.50 -5.30 -10.33
N GLY A 151 -8.41 -5.91 -9.89
CA GLY A 151 -8.39 -7.34 -9.61
C GLY A 151 -9.30 -7.74 -8.45
N SER A 152 -9.69 -9.01 -8.40
CA SER A 152 -10.55 -9.56 -7.35
C SER A 152 -10.02 -9.23 -5.96
N ILE A 153 -10.91 -8.78 -5.08
CA ILE A 153 -10.62 -8.37 -3.70
C ILE A 153 -10.49 -9.62 -2.85
N LEU A 154 -9.44 -9.66 -2.04
CA LEU A 154 -9.13 -10.76 -1.13
C LEU A 154 -9.43 -10.40 0.32
N LYS A 155 -9.27 -9.14 0.68
CA LYS A 155 -9.51 -8.64 2.02
C LYS A 155 -9.78 -7.14 2.01
N VAL A 156 -10.78 -6.71 2.77
CA VAL A 156 -10.97 -5.31 3.15
C VAL A 156 -10.89 -5.22 4.67
N SER A 157 -10.12 -4.27 5.18
CA SER A 157 -9.90 -4.09 6.61
C SER A 157 -9.91 -2.62 6.98
N SER A 158 -10.85 -2.21 7.82
CA SER A 158 -11.04 -0.83 8.24
C SER A 158 -10.07 -0.43 9.35
N ILE A 159 -9.77 0.87 9.44
CA ILE A 159 -9.09 1.47 10.58
C ILE A 159 -9.99 2.49 11.29
N PRO A 160 -9.92 2.61 12.62
CA PRO A 160 -10.69 3.61 13.34
C PRO A 160 -10.14 5.02 13.08
N ILE A 161 -11.06 5.98 12.98
CA ILE A 161 -10.73 7.41 13.03
C ILE A 161 -10.59 7.82 14.49
N ASN A 162 -9.54 8.54 14.83
CA ASN A 162 -9.31 9.09 16.16
C ASN A 162 -9.54 10.60 16.20
N LYS A 163 -9.80 11.15 17.39
CA LYS A 163 -10.08 12.59 17.58
C LYS A 163 -8.95 13.51 17.06
N GLN A 164 -7.70 13.02 17.08
CA GLN A 164 -6.52 13.77 16.63
C GLN A 164 -6.17 13.58 15.16
N ASP A 165 -6.93 12.76 14.44
CA ASP A 165 -6.58 12.46 13.06
C ASP A 165 -6.75 13.67 12.15
N SER A 166 -5.78 13.85 11.29
CA SER A 166 -5.83 14.68 10.08
C SER A 166 -5.92 13.78 8.86
N LEU A 167 -6.19 14.37 7.70
CA LEU A 167 -6.17 13.64 6.44
C LEU A 167 -4.84 12.93 6.20
N GLU A 168 -3.74 13.62 6.53
CA GLU A 168 -2.37 13.12 6.38
C GLU A 168 -2.08 11.98 7.37
N SER A 169 -2.52 12.09 8.63
CA SER A 169 -2.31 11.03 9.61
C SER A 169 -3.11 9.76 9.27
N LEU A 170 -4.33 9.92 8.74
CA LEU A 170 -5.13 8.80 8.25
C LEU A 170 -4.48 8.12 7.04
N ALA A 171 -3.99 8.91 6.08
CA ALA A 171 -3.27 8.37 4.92
C ALA A 171 -2.06 7.53 5.38
N LEU A 172 -1.30 8.02 6.36
CA LEU A 172 -0.16 7.30 6.92
C LEU A 172 -0.59 6.02 7.63
N LYS A 173 -1.63 6.07 8.48
CA LYS A 173 -2.19 4.90 9.16
C LYS A 173 -2.64 3.84 8.15
N LEU A 174 -3.36 4.27 7.10
CA LEU A 174 -3.81 3.36 6.03
C LEU A 174 -2.65 2.70 5.31
N THR A 175 -1.58 3.43 5.05
CA THR A 175 -0.43 2.83 4.38
C THR A 175 0.26 1.77 5.24
N ILE A 176 0.41 2.02 6.54
CA ILE A 176 0.93 1.01 7.46
C ILE A 176 -0.02 -0.19 7.49
N HIS A 177 -1.32 0.06 7.59
CA HIS A 177 -2.33 -0.98 7.63
C HIS A 177 -2.40 -1.79 6.34
N CYS A 178 -2.22 -1.15 5.17
CA CYS A 178 -2.06 -1.85 3.89
C CYS A 178 -0.93 -2.88 3.93
N ALA A 179 0.22 -2.50 4.46
CA ALA A 179 1.36 -3.41 4.56
C ALA A 179 1.09 -4.60 5.50
N GLU A 180 0.40 -4.37 6.62
CA GLU A 180 0.00 -5.43 7.57
C GLU A 180 -0.97 -6.42 6.92
N VAL A 181 -2.07 -5.91 6.36
CA VAL A 181 -3.11 -6.76 5.75
C VAL A 181 -2.58 -7.49 4.51
N LEU A 182 -1.69 -6.85 3.74
CA LEU A 182 -1.03 -7.47 2.59
C LEU A 182 -0.13 -8.62 3.03
N ALA A 183 0.67 -8.43 4.08
CA ALA A 183 1.54 -9.45 4.63
C ALA A 183 0.73 -10.65 5.15
N GLU A 184 -0.33 -10.41 5.93
CA GLU A 184 -1.22 -11.46 6.44
C GLU A 184 -1.90 -12.23 5.30
N THR A 185 -2.43 -11.54 4.29
CA THR A 185 -3.09 -12.17 3.14
C THR A 185 -2.10 -13.00 2.33
N THR A 186 -0.88 -12.48 2.13
CA THR A 186 0.18 -13.19 1.40
C THR A 186 0.59 -14.48 2.12
N LEU A 187 0.69 -14.46 3.46
CA LEU A 187 0.99 -15.66 4.25
C LEU A 187 -0.08 -16.73 4.07
N LYS A 188 -1.35 -16.37 4.11
CA LYS A 188 -2.46 -17.31 3.86
C LYS A 188 -2.33 -17.97 2.49
N ILE A 189 -2.09 -17.18 1.44
CA ILE A 189 -1.90 -17.70 0.08
C ILE A 189 -0.70 -18.63 0.00
N LYS A 190 0.43 -18.26 0.62
CA LYS A 190 1.64 -19.10 0.68
C LYS A 190 1.35 -20.44 1.36
N ASN A 191 0.60 -20.40 2.46
CA ASN A 191 0.24 -21.59 3.24
C ASN A 191 -0.89 -22.39 2.59
N LYS A 192 -1.36 -22.00 1.40
CA LYS A 192 -2.49 -22.62 0.68
C LYS A 192 -3.80 -22.62 1.49
N GLU A 193 -3.95 -21.66 2.39
CA GLU A 193 -5.20 -21.43 3.09
C GLU A 193 -6.25 -20.86 2.14
N SER A 194 -7.52 -21.16 2.37
CA SER A 194 -8.61 -20.59 1.59
C SER A 194 -8.72 -19.10 1.83
N VAL A 195 -8.69 -18.33 0.75
CA VAL A 195 -8.93 -16.88 0.76
C VAL A 195 -10.12 -16.60 -0.13
N GLU A 196 -11.16 -16.01 0.45
CA GLU A 196 -12.35 -15.62 -0.29
C GLU A 196 -12.01 -14.54 -1.34
N LYS A 197 -12.66 -14.63 -2.51
CA LYS A 197 -12.47 -13.71 -3.61
C LYS A 197 -13.77 -13.00 -3.91
N THR A 198 -13.76 -11.68 -3.79
CA THR A 198 -14.91 -10.85 -4.14
C THR A 198 -14.65 -10.14 -5.47
N PRO A 199 -15.62 -10.12 -6.41
CA PRO A 199 -15.50 -9.35 -7.64
C PRO A 199 -15.29 -7.85 -7.36
N ASN A 200 -14.53 -7.19 -8.22
CA ASN A 200 -14.20 -5.78 -8.11
C ASN A 200 -14.67 -5.01 -9.35
N HIS A 201 -15.91 -4.53 -9.31
CA HIS A 201 -16.58 -3.81 -10.41
C HIS A 201 -16.74 -2.30 -10.12
N GLY A 202 -15.91 -1.75 -9.24
CA GLY A 202 -15.95 -0.33 -8.88
C GLY A 202 -15.52 0.59 -10.02
N SER A 203 -16.10 1.79 -10.04
CA SER A 203 -15.70 2.85 -10.96
C SER A 203 -14.33 3.41 -10.60
N LEU A 204 -13.52 3.68 -11.63
CA LEU A 204 -12.17 4.24 -11.45
C LEU A 204 -12.23 5.74 -11.16
N ASN A 205 -11.65 6.15 -10.06
CA ASN A 205 -11.40 7.55 -9.74
C ASN A 205 -10.01 7.96 -10.23
N TYR A 206 -9.90 9.14 -10.83
CA TYR A 206 -8.61 9.68 -11.22
C TYR A 206 -8.16 10.76 -10.23
N TRP A 207 -6.84 10.86 -10.02
CA TRP A 207 -6.30 11.92 -9.15
C TRP A 207 -6.70 13.34 -9.61
N LYS A 208 -6.81 13.57 -10.92
CA LYS A 208 -7.27 14.84 -11.50
C LYS A 208 -8.68 15.24 -11.03
N ASP A 209 -9.53 14.27 -10.68
CA ASP A 209 -10.89 14.49 -10.24
C ASP A 209 -10.96 14.83 -8.74
N CYS A 210 -9.84 14.66 -8.01
CA CYS A 210 -9.70 15.05 -6.62
C CYS A 210 -9.54 16.59 -6.49
N SER A 211 -10.57 17.33 -6.88
CA SER A 211 -10.60 18.78 -6.88
C SER A 211 -10.49 19.36 -5.46
N LYS A 212 -10.20 20.68 -5.38
CA LYS A 212 -10.21 21.37 -4.08
C LYS A 212 -11.57 21.27 -3.35
N ALA A 213 -12.67 21.15 -4.10
CA ALA A 213 -14.02 20.95 -3.52
C ALA A 213 -14.13 19.55 -2.89
N VAL A 214 -13.66 18.50 -3.57
CA VAL A 214 -13.61 17.13 -3.03
C VAL A 214 -12.78 17.10 -1.75
N GLN A 215 -11.57 17.68 -1.76
CA GLN A 215 -10.69 17.73 -0.59
C GLN A 215 -11.34 18.47 0.60
N LYS A 216 -11.96 19.65 0.35
CA LYS A 216 -12.67 20.40 1.39
C LYS A 216 -13.81 19.61 1.99
N LYS A 217 -14.62 18.92 1.16
CA LYS A 217 -15.71 18.06 1.65
C LYS A 217 -15.19 16.86 2.44
N ALA A 218 -14.13 16.21 1.98
CA ALA A 218 -13.47 15.12 2.70
C ALA A 218 -13.02 15.55 4.10
N ILE A 219 -12.38 16.72 4.22
CA ILE A 219 -11.96 17.28 5.51
C ILE A 219 -13.18 17.59 6.39
N LYS A 220 -14.24 18.19 5.81
CA LYS A 220 -15.49 18.47 6.56
C LYS A 220 -16.11 17.18 7.11
N ASN A 221 -16.17 16.13 6.30
CA ASN A 221 -16.72 14.84 6.70
C ASN A 221 -15.86 14.19 7.81
N LEU A 222 -14.54 14.28 7.70
CA LEU A 222 -13.62 13.82 8.75
C LEU A 222 -13.91 14.54 10.08
N GLU A 223 -14.04 15.87 10.06
CA GLU A 223 -14.34 16.63 11.28
C GLU A 223 -15.74 16.29 11.86
N GLN A 224 -16.72 15.98 11.02
CA GLN A 224 -18.01 15.50 11.49
C GLN A 224 -17.89 14.14 12.20
N LYS A 225 -17.21 13.16 11.61
CA LYS A 225 -16.96 11.85 12.24
C LYS A 225 -16.22 12.02 13.58
N LYS A 226 -15.21 12.88 13.66
CA LYS A 226 -14.48 13.19 14.91
C LYS A 226 -15.37 13.81 16.00
N ARG A 227 -16.35 14.65 15.64
CA ARG A 227 -17.31 15.22 16.58
C ARG A 227 -18.25 14.15 17.16
N GLN A 228 -18.71 13.21 16.34
CA GLN A 228 -19.53 12.09 16.80
C GLN A 228 -18.80 11.22 17.86
N LEU A 229 -17.47 11.03 17.72
CA LEU A 229 -16.66 10.34 18.72
C LEU A 229 -16.51 11.09 20.05
N LYS A 230 -16.90 12.38 20.15
CA LYS A 230 -16.90 13.14 21.40
C LYS A 230 -18.19 12.97 22.19
N LEU A 231 -19.25 12.48 21.55
CA LEU A 231 -20.57 12.31 22.12
C LEU A 231 -20.83 10.89 22.66
N GLN A 232 -19.91 9.98 22.36
CA GLN A 232 -19.81 8.64 22.93
C GLN A 232 -18.77 8.60 24.06
#